data_683aed276090552f6907480ba9d6121c
#
_entry.id   683aed276090552f6907480ba9d6121c
#
_cell.length_a   1.000
_cell.length_b   1.000
_cell.length_c   1.000
_cell.angle_alpha   90.00
_cell.angle_beta   90.00
_cell.angle_gamma   90.00
#
_symmetry.space_group_name_H-M   'P 1'
#
loop_
_entity.id
_entity.type
_entity.pdbx_description
1 polymer ?
#
loop_
_entity_poly.entity_id
_entity_poly.type
_entity_poly.pdbx_seq_one_letter_code
_entity_poly.pdbx_strand_id
1 'polypeptide(L)'
;GICVVSYLSKIERGSAEPDMAILKQLFARLGINYETDSAFLTESRKQMDEFFYNLQYGLENETVWKKLAGKWDRLLMSPLTIDIRLVSAIYYSESAWKEVDKSFIESLMKKEADGNDIQNFLNENVSTLVRLEDCMDEKQYAYYSLVCSRLTKDPAEKMEWYQKVQHGLQNT
;
A
#
# COMPACT_ATOMS: atom_id res chain seq x y z
N GLY A 1 -27.56 18.26 0.10
CA GLY A 1 -26.72 17.08 0.22
C GLY A 1 -25.62 17.07 -0.83
N ILE A 2 -24.51 16.37 -0.57
CA ILE A 2 -23.38 16.28 -1.51
C ILE A 2 -23.77 15.39 -2.71
N CYS A 3 -24.49 14.31 -2.45
CA CYS A 3 -25.03 13.41 -3.45
C CYS A 3 -26.32 12.77 -2.94
N VAL A 4 -27.09 12.14 -3.84
CA VAL A 4 -28.29 11.41 -3.48
C VAL A 4 -27.93 10.05 -2.85
N VAL A 5 -28.76 9.56 -1.92
CA VAL A 5 -28.51 8.31 -1.18
C VAL A 5 -28.30 7.10 -2.11
N SER A 6 -29.04 7.04 -3.22
CA SER A 6 -28.90 5.96 -4.20
C SER A 6 -27.53 5.96 -4.91
N TYR A 7 -26.94 7.13 -5.11
CA TYR A 7 -25.61 7.25 -5.71
C TYR A 7 -24.52 6.88 -4.68
N LEU A 8 -24.66 7.33 -3.43
CA LEU A 8 -23.75 6.91 -2.35
C LEU A 8 -23.74 5.38 -2.20
N SER A 9 -24.91 4.76 -2.20
CA SER A 9 -25.02 3.30 -2.13
C SER A 9 -24.39 2.56 -3.34
N LYS A 10 -24.35 3.19 -4.52
CA LYS A 10 -23.63 2.63 -5.67
C LYS A 10 -22.12 2.73 -5.50
N ILE A 11 -21.63 3.85 -4.95
CA ILE A 11 -20.21 4.05 -4.63
C ILE A 11 -19.75 3.00 -3.59
N GLU A 12 -20.51 2.85 -2.48
CA GLU A 12 -20.22 1.89 -1.41
C GLU A 12 -20.16 0.43 -1.90
N ARG A 13 -20.95 0.09 -2.92
CA ARG A 13 -20.97 -1.24 -3.55
C ARG A 13 -19.97 -1.40 -4.69
N GLY A 14 -19.18 -0.37 -5.00
CA GLY A 14 -18.24 -0.39 -6.12
C GLY A 14 -18.89 -0.42 -7.50
N SER A 15 -20.22 -0.14 -7.59
CA SER A 15 -20.97 -0.13 -8.86
C SER A 15 -21.00 1.24 -9.55
N ALA A 16 -20.37 2.25 -8.96
CA ALA A 16 -20.14 3.57 -9.55
C ALA A 16 -18.83 4.15 -9.01
N GLU A 17 -18.00 4.67 -9.91
CA GLU A 17 -16.84 5.47 -9.51
C GLU A 17 -17.27 6.90 -9.16
N PRO A 18 -16.91 7.39 -7.98
CA PRO A 18 -17.23 8.77 -7.59
C PRO A 18 -16.30 9.76 -8.28
N ASP A 19 -16.85 10.91 -8.64
CA ASP A 19 -16.05 12.08 -9.01
C ASP A 19 -15.16 12.49 -7.82
N MET A 20 -13.91 12.87 -8.09
CA MET A 20 -12.94 13.29 -7.07
C MET A 20 -13.44 14.47 -6.23
N ALA A 21 -14.23 15.38 -6.82
CA ALA A 21 -14.83 16.49 -6.09
C ALA A 21 -15.87 16.00 -5.07
N ILE A 22 -16.64 14.98 -5.43
CA ILE A 22 -17.61 14.35 -4.51
C ILE A 22 -16.88 13.61 -3.39
N LEU A 23 -15.84 12.82 -3.71
CA LEU A 23 -15.02 12.15 -2.71
C LEU A 23 -14.42 13.13 -1.71
N LYS A 24 -13.81 14.20 -2.19
CA LYS A 24 -13.25 15.27 -1.33
C LYS A 24 -14.28 15.84 -0.37
N GLN A 25 -15.50 16.10 -0.86
CA GLN A 25 -16.57 16.63 -0.02
C GLN A 25 -17.09 15.62 1.01
N LEU A 26 -17.19 14.34 0.64
CA LEU A 26 -17.58 13.25 1.54
C LEU A 26 -16.56 13.09 2.66
N PHE A 27 -15.29 13.00 2.34
CA PHE A 27 -14.23 12.88 3.34
C PHE A 27 -14.10 14.13 4.22
N ALA A 28 -14.26 15.33 3.65
CA ALA A 28 -14.25 16.59 4.42
C ALA A 28 -15.37 16.60 5.49
N ARG A 29 -16.56 16.04 5.19
CA ARG A 29 -17.64 15.89 6.19
C ARG A 29 -17.29 14.93 7.33
N LEU A 30 -16.45 13.94 7.07
CA LEU A 30 -15.91 13.02 8.07
C LEU A 30 -14.71 13.58 8.82
N GLY A 31 -14.30 14.83 8.54
CA GLY A 31 -13.10 15.44 9.11
C GLY A 31 -11.80 14.86 8.54
N ILE A 32 -11.86 14.17 7.41
CA ILE A 32 -10.71 13.53 6.75
C ILE A 32 -10.25 14.43 5.59
N ASN A 33 -8.95 14.78 5.61
CA ASN A 33 -8.33 15.50 4.51
C ASN A 33 -7.87 14.51 3.44
N TYR A 34 -8.76 14.21 2.47
CA TYR A 34 -8.44 13.31 1.37
C TYR A 34 -7.59 13.99 0.30
N GLU A 35 -6.47 13.37 -0.06
CA GLU A 35 -5.49 13.93 -0.99
C GLU A 35 -5.97 13.82 -2.45
N THR A 36 -6.01 14.94 -3.14
CA THR A 36 -6.48 15.06 -4.53
C THR A 36 -5.54 15.87 -5.43
N ASP A 37 -4.39 16.31 -4.92
CA ASP A 37 -3.39 17.03 -5.71
C ASP A 37 -2.81 16.13 -6.79
N SER A 38 -3.14 16.41 -8.04
CA SER A 38 -2.72 15.59 -9.18
C SER A 38 -1.21 15.55 -9.39
N ALA A 39 -0.50 16.64 -9.10
CA ALA A 39 0.96 16.68 -9.22
C ALA A 39 1.61 15.80 -8.15
N PHE A 40 1.13 15.89 -6.91
CA PHE A 40 1.57 15.04 -5.81
C PHE A 40 1.32 13.55 -6.10
N LEU A 41 0.12 13.21 -6.57
CA LEU A 41 -0.26 11.83 -6.88
C LEU A 41 0.57 11.26 -8.04
N THR A 42 0.78 12.06 -9.11
CA THR A 42 1.60 11.65 -10.26
C THR A 42 3.05 11.40 -9.86
N GLU A 43 3.65 12.29 -9.09
CA GLU A 43 5.03 12.13 -8.62
C GLU A 43 5.16 10.91 -7.68
N SER A 44 4.18 10.72 -6.79
CA SER A 44 4.19 9.58 -5.89
C SER A 44 4.01 8.25 -6.62
N ARG A 45 3.14 8.19 -7.64
CA ARG A 45 2.98 7.02 -8.50
C ARG A 45 4.28 6.67 -9.23
N LYS A 46 4.97 7.68 -9.79
CA LYS A 46 6.27 7.49 -10.43
C LYS A 46 7.31 6.88 -9.47
N GLN A 47 7.33 7.32 -8.22
CA GLN A 47 8.23 6.74 -7.21
C GLN A 47 7.86 5.30 -6.85
N MET A 48 6.56 4.97 -6.80
CA MET A 48 6.12 3.58 -6.61
C MET A 48 6.48 2.69 -7.80
N ASP A 49 6.34 3.18 -9.02
CA ASP A 49 6.78 2.46 -10.23
C ASP A 49 8.29 2.23 -10.22
N GLU A 50 9.10 3.21 -9.78
CA GLU A 50 10.54 3.07 -9.55
C GLU A 50 10.83 1.97 -8.51
N PHE A 51 10.07 1.95 -7.40
CA PHE A 51 10.21 0.92 -6.38
C PHE A 51 9.96 -0.48 -6.94
N PHE A 52 8.86 -0.67 -7.69
CA PHE A 52 8.54 -1.97 -8.29
C PHE A 52 9.51 -2.38 -9.39
N TYR A 53 10.01 -1.42 -10.18
CA TYR A 53 11.08 -1.66 -11.12
C TYR A 53 12.35 -2.15 -10.42
N ASN A 54 12.80 -1.46 -9.39
CA ASN A 54 13.97 -1.85 -8.60
C ASN A 54 13.79 -3.25 -7.99
N LEU A 55 12.62 -3.55 -7.46
CA LEU A 55 12.28 -4.87 -6.93
C LEU A 55 12.43 -5.98 -7.98
N GLN A 56 11.94 -5.74 -9.20
CA GLN A 56 12.02 -6.69 -10.31
C GLN A 56 13.46 -6.99 -10.75
N TYR A 57 14.32 -6.00 -10.71
CA TYR A 57 15.72 -6.12 -11.14
C TYR A 57 16.72 -6.32 -9.98
N GLY A 58 16.24 -6.54 -8.77
CA GLY A 58 17.08 -6.75 -7.59
C GLY A 58 17.93 -5.54 -7.22
N LEU A 59 17.43 -4.33 -7.53
CA LEU A 59 18.08 -3.07 -7.18
C LEU A 59 17.66 -2.61 -5.79
N GLU A 60 18.45 -1.73 -5.20
CA GLU A 60 18.24 -1.21 -3.85
C GLU A 60 17.06 -0.22 -3.81
N ASN A 61 16.22 -0.33 -2.79
CA ASN A 61 14.98 0.44 -2.63
C ASN A 61 14.94 1.40 -1.43
N GLU A 62 15.99 1.44 -0.61
CA GLU A 62 15.99 2.26 0.62
C GLU A 62 15.74 3.74 0.35
N THR A 63 16.42 4.30 -0.66
CA THR A 63 16.27 5.71 -1.03
C THR A 63 14.86 6.03 -1.52
N VAL A 64 14.27 5.15 -2.34
CA VAL A 64 12.90 5.32 -2.86
C VAL A 64 11.90 5.20 -1.72
N TRP A 65 12.06 4.20 -0.86
CA TRP A 65 11.21 4.02 0.31
C TRP A 65 11.25 5.23 1.26
N LYS A 66 12.42 5.78 1.56
CA LYS A 66 12.53 7.00 2.40
C LYS A 66 11.73 8.18 1.86
N LYS A 67 11.74 8.39 0.53
CA LYS A 67 10.93 9.43 -0.10
C LYS A 67 9.43 9.17 0.06
N LEU A 68 8.99 7.93 -0.13
CA LEU A 68 7.59 7.53 0.01
C LEU A 68 7.14 7.56 1.47
N ALA A 69 7.97 7.09 2.40
CA ALA A 69 7.72 7.12 3.84
C ALA A 69 7.51 8.55 4.36
N GLY A 70 8.27 9.53 3.84
CA GLY A 70 8.06 10.96 4.15
C GLY A 70 6.70 11.52 3.72
N LYS A 71 5.96 10.81 2.87
CA LYS A 71 4.62 11.17 2.37
C LYS A 71 3.53 10.25 2.93
N TRP A 72 3.84 9.38 3.89
CA TRP A 72 3.00 8.28 4.37
C TRP A 72 1.57 8.70 4.69
N ASP A 73 1.39 9.67 5.58
CA ASP A 73 0.06 10.09 6.03
C ASP A 73 -0.82 10.64 4.88
N ARG A 74 -0.21 11.40 3.97
CA ARG A 74 -0.92 11.91 2.79
C ARG A 74 -1.30 10.78 1.83
N LEU A 75 -0.41 9.82 1.61
CA LEU A 75 -0.65 8.68 0.72
C LEU A 75 -1.69 7.71 1.28
N LEU A 76 -1.74 7.51 2.60
CA LEU A 76 -2.79 6.71 3.22
C LEU A 76 -4.19 7.28 3.00
N MET A 77 -4.31 8.61 2.93
CA MET A 77 -5.58 9.31 2.67
C MET A 77 -5.68 9.75 1.19
N SER A 78 -5.35 8.86 0.27
CA SER A 78 -5.32 9.12 -1.18
C SER A 78 -5.80 7.90 -1.97
N PRO A 79 -6.01 8.04 -3.30
CA PRO A 79 -6.26 6.90 -4.18
C PRO A 79 -5.12 5.86 -4.22
N LEU A 80 -3.92 6.22 -3.72
CA LEU A 80 -2.74 5.34 -3.69
C LEU A 80 -2.58 4.56 -2.37
N THR A 81 -3.64 4.48 -1.55
CA THR A 81 -3.55 3.85 -0.22
C THR A 81 -3.16 2.36 -0.29
N ILE A 82 -3.66 1.61 -1.27
CA ILE A 82 -3.30 0.20 -1.45
C ILE A 82 -1.84 0.11 -1.90
N ASP A 83 -1.43 0.91 -2.89
CA ASP A 83 -0.08 0.88 -3.45
C ASP A 83 0.98 1.21 -2.40
N ILE A 84 0.79 2.25 -1.58
CA ILE A 84 1.76 2.60 -0.53
C ILE A 84 1.84 1.53 0.57
N ARG A 85 0.73 0.86 0.90
CA ARG A 85 0.72 -0.26 1.83
C ARG A 85 1.45 -1.48 1.27
N LEU A 86 1.30 -1.77 -0.02
CA LEU A 86 2.03 -2.84 -0.70
C LEU A 86 3.53 -2.55 -0.73
N VAL A 87 3.94 -1.35 -1.12
CA VAL A 87 5.35 -0.92 -1.09
C VAL A 87 5.95 -1.11 0.30
N SER A 88 5.26 -0.64 1.34
CA SER A 88 5.70 -0.77 2.73
C SER A 88 5.80 -2.24 3.17
N ALA A 89 4.78 -3.06 2.87
CA ALA A 89 4.76 -4.47 3.24
C ALA A 89 5.88 -5.26 2.53
N ILE A 90 6.14 -4.97 1.24
CA ILE A 90 7.23 -5.58 0.48
C ILE A 90 8.58 -5.19 1.11
N TYR A 91 8.79 -3.90 1.38
CA TYR A 91 10.03 -3.39 1.94
C TYR A 91 10.35 -4.05 3.29
N TYR A 92 9.39 -4.09 4.22
CA TYR A 92 9.60 -4.68 5.55
C TYR A 92 9.50 -6.21 5.59
N SER A 93 9.00 -6.87 4.55
CA SER A 93 9.01 -8.34 4.43
C SER A 93 10.32 -8.89 3.88
N GLU A 94 11.24 -8.06 3.41
CA GLU A 94 12.56 -8.49 2.97
C GLU A 94 13.44 -8.87 4.16
N SER A 95 14.30 -9.88 4.00
CA SER A 95 15.19 -10.33 5.08
C SER A 95 16.19 -9.25 5.53
N ALA A 96 16.52 -8.30 4.66
CA ALA A 96 17.44 -7.19 4.93
C ALA A 96 16.85 -6.07 5.79
N TRP A 97 15.56 -6.05 6.07
CA TRP A 97 14.90 -4.98 6.83
C TRP A 97 15.47 -4.76 8.24
N LYS A 98 16.14 -5.76 8.81
CA LYS A 98 16.77 -5.68 10.15
C LYS A 98 17.87 -4.64 10.24
N GLU A 99 18.48 -4.28 9.12
CA GLU A 99 19.57 -3.30 9.01
C GLU A 99 19.07 -1.92 8.57
N VAL A 100 17.79 -1.84 8.25
CA VAL A 100 17.18 -0.61 7.71
C VAL A 100 17.03 0.45 8.80
N ASP A 101 17.15 1.70 8.38
CA ASP A 101 16.87 2.89 9.16
C ASP A 101 15.48 2.84 9.81
N LYS A 102 15.44 2.76 11.13
CA LYS A 102 14.22 2.72 11.93
C LYS A 102 13.51 4.07 12.06
N SER A 103 14.11 5.14 11.54
CA SER A 103 13.65 6.52 11.72
C SER A 103 12.18 6.74 11.35
N PHE A 104 11.71 6.04 10.32
CA PHE A 104 10.31 6.09 9.91
C PHE A 104 9.37 5.54 11.00
N ILE A 105 9.66 4.35 11.53
CA ILE A 105 8.83 3.74 12.59
C ILE A 105 8.87 4.58 13.86
N GLU A 106 10.05 5.07 14.23
CA GLU A 106 10.23 5.96 15.39
C GLU A 106 9.41 7.25 15.24
N SER A 107 9.35 7.81 14.03
CA SER A 107 8.54 8.99 13.74
C SER A 107 7.04 8.74 13.89
N LEU A 108 6.56 7.55 13.50
CA LEU A 108 5.16 7.15 13.68
C LEU A 108 4.81 6.92 15.15
N MET A 109 5.73 6.28 15.90
CA MET A 109 5.49 5.92 17.28
C MET A 109 5.86 7.03 18.28
N LYS A 110 6.58 8.05 17.83
CA LYS A 110 7.13 9.14 18.65
C LYS A 110 7.98 8.65 19.84
N LYS A 111 8.65 7.52 19.65
CA LYS A 111 9.56 6.88 20.60
C LYS A 111 10.60 6.05 19.86
N GLU A 112 11.65 5.62 20.56
CA GLU A 112 12.61 4.67 20.01
C GLU A 112 11.91 3.35 19.65
N ALA A 113 12.16 2.84 18.43
CA ALA A 113 11.57 1.61 17.91
C ALA A 113 12.54 0.43 18.08
N ASP A 114 11.98 -0.74 18.34
CA ASP A 114 12.72 -2.01 18.35
C ASP A 114 12.25 -2.96 17.23
N GLY A 115 12.82 -4.16 17.17
CA GLY A 115 12.45 -5.15 16.16
C GLY A 115 11.01 -5.64 16.29
N ASN A 116 10.41 -5.62 17.50
CA ASN A 116 9.02 -5.98 17.71
C ASN A 116 8.08 -4.90 17.16
N ASP A 117 8.43 -3.63 17.32
CA ASP A 117 7.67 -2.50 16.80
C ASP A 117 7.58 -2.57 15.28
N ILE A 118 8.69 -2.87 14.60
CA ILE A 118 8.74 -3.05 13.13
C ILE A 118 7.87 -4.24 12.71
N GLN A 119 7.95 -5.35 13.43
CA GLN A 119 7.13 -6.53 13.11
C GLN A 119 5.64 -6.25 13.34
N ASN A 120 5.27 -5.53 14.40
CA ASN A 120 3.90 -5.13 14.66
C ASN A 120 3.37 -4.20 13.58
N PHE A 121 4.16 -3.23 13.12
CA PHE A 121 3.81 -2.36 12.00
C PHE A 121 3.56 -3.15 10.71
N LEU A 122 4.45 -4.09 10.38
CA LEU A 122 4.28 -4.97 9.22
C LEU A 122 2.98 -5.80 9.34
N ASN A 123 2.73 -6.41 10.47
CA ASN A 123 1.56 -7.24 10.71
C ASN A 123 0.26 -6.44 10.60
N GLU A 124 0.20 -5.24 11.15
CA GLU A 124 -0.96 -4.34 11.04
C GLU A 124 -1.20 -3.94 9.58
N ASN A 125 -0.15 -3.61 8.85
CA ASN A 125 -0.24 -3.23 7.45
C ASN A 125 -0.73 -4.40 6.58
N VAL A 126 -0.20 -5.60 6.79
CA VAL A 126 -0.66 -6.82 6.10
C VAL A 126 -2.11 -7.16 6.46
N SER A 127 -2.49 -7.06 7.72
CA SER A 127 -3.88 -7.25 8.16
C SER A 127 -4.85 -6.28 7.48
N THR A 128 -4.42 -5.06 7.22
CA THR A 128 -5.21 -4.09 6.45
C THR A 128 -5.29 -4.48 4.98
N LEU A 129 -4.20 -4.94 4.36
CA LEU A 129 -4.18 -5.43 2.98
C LEU A 129 -5.11 -6.63 2.77
N VAL A 130 -5.16 -7.57 3.73
CA VAL A 130 -6.12 -8.71 3.71
C VAL A 130 -7.57 -8.20 3.60
N ARG A 131 -7.93 -7.15 4.34
CA ARG A 131 -9.28 -6.58 4.28
C ARG A 131 -9.57 -5.82 2.98
N LEU A 132 -8.54 -5.42 2.25
CA LEU A 132 -8.64 -4.69 0.98
C LEU A 132 -8.43 -5.59 -0.24
N GLU A 133 -8.28 -6.90 -0.06
CA GLU A 133 -7.97 -7.86 -1.13
C GLU A 133 -8.95 -7.77 -2.30
N ASP A 134 -10.25 -7.70 -2.02
CA ASP A 134 -11.31 -7.58 -3.03
C ASP A 134 -11.30 -6.25 -3.80
N CYS A 135 -10.54 -5.25 -3.33
CA CYS A 135 -10.39 -3.95 -3.95
C CYS A 135 -9.13 -3.83 -4.82
N MET A 136 -8.30 -4.87 -4.85
CA MET A 136 -7.03 -4.86 -5.58
C MET A 136 -7.24 -5.13 -7.06
N ASP A 137 -6.52 -4.39 -7.91
CA ASP A 137 -6.34 -4.77 -9.29
C ASP A 137 -5.37 -5.96 -9.43
N GLU A 138 -5.22 -6.48 -10.65
CA GLU A 138 -4.41 -7.68 -10.92
C GLU A 138 -2.93 -7.50 -10.55
N LYS A 139 -2.36 -6.32 -10.82
CA LYS A 139 -0.98 -5.97 -10.48
C LYS A 139 -0.79 -5.84 -8.96
N GLN A 140 -1.71 -5.15 -8.29
CA GLN A 140 -1.70 -5.03 -6.83
C GLN A 140 -1.83 -6.40 -6.14
N TYR A 141 -2.70 -7.27 -6.65
CA TYR A 141 -2.87 -8.62 -6.13
C TYR A 141 -1.62 -9.48 -6.30
N ALA A 142 -0.89 -9.34 -7.42
CA ALA A 142 0.39 -10.00 -7.62
C ALA A 142 1.44 -9.57 -6.57
N TYR A 143 1.55 -8.28 -6.28
CA TYR A 143 2.46 -7.80 -5.24
C TYR A 143 2.01 -8.19 -3.83
N TYR A 144 0.72 -8.20 -3.56
CA TYR A 144 0.17 -8.75 -2.32
C TYR A 144 0.54 -10.23 -2.15
N SER A 145 0.40 -11.04 -3.20
CA SER A 145 0.81 -12.45 -3.22
C SER A 145 2.30 -12.63 -2.92
N LEU A 146 3.15 -11.71 -3.39
CA LEU A 146 4.58 -11.70 -3.05
C LEU A 146 4.79 -11.50 -1.55
N VAL A 147 4.09 -10.58 -0.92
CA VAL A 147 4.15 -10.37 0.54
C VAL A 147 3.73 -11.64 1.28
N CYS A 148 2.60 -12.24 0.90
CA CYS A 148 2.11 -13.49 1.49
C CYS A 148 3.12 -14.63 1.35
N SER A 149 3.75 -14.77 0.19
CA SER A 149 4.79 -15.79 -0.04
C SER A 149 6.02 -15.63 0.85
N ARG A 150 6.36 -14.40 1.22
CA ARG A 150 7.49 -14.10 2.12
C ARG A 150 7.17 -14.37 3.59
N LEU A 151 5.92 -14.17 3.97
CA LEU A 151 5.48 -14.26 5.37
C LEU A 151 5.01 -15.66 5.76
N THR A 152 4.53 -16.48 4.81
CA THR A 152 4.12 -17.85 5.11
C THR A 152 5.33 -18.75 5.39
N LYS A 153 5.16 -19.66 6.37
CA LYS A 153 6.17 -20.66 6.74
C LYS A 153 5.93 -22.01 6.08
N ASP A 154 4.71 -22.27 5.60
CA ASP A 154 4.35 -23.49 4.92
C ASP A 154 4.89 -23.48 3.49
N PRO A 155 5.75 -24.47 3.10
CA PRO A 155 6.31 -24.55 1.76
C PRO A 155 5.27 -24.74 0.65
N ALA A 156 4.18 -25.48 0.92
CA ALA A 156 3.12 -25.71 -0.06
C ALA A 156 2.34 -24.43 -0.31
N GLU A 157 1.91 -23.76 0.74
CA GLU A 157 1.23 -22.45 0.66
C GLU A 157 2.13 -21.40 0.00
N LYS A 158 3.41 -21.38 0.33
CA LYS A 158 4.40 -20.50 -0.30
C LYS A 158 4.47 -20.69 -1.81
N MET A 159 4.42 -21.93 -2.28
CA MET A 159 4.43 -22.23 -3.71
C MET A 159 3.17 -21.75 -4.41
N GLU A 160 1.99 -21.89 -3.78
CA GLU A 160 0.73 -21.38 -4.32
C GLU A 160 0.77 -19.85 -4.49
N TRP A 161 1.31 -19.14 -3.49
CA TRP A 161 1.49 -17.68 -3.58
C TRP A 161 2.46 -17.29 -4.72
N TYR A 162 3.57 -17.99 -4.90
CA TYR A 162 4.49 -17.72 -6.01
C TYR A 162 3.85 -17.92 -7.39
N GLN A 163 2.97 -18.91 -7.54
CA GLN A 163 2.23 -19.12 -8.79
C GLN A 163 1.31 -17.91 -9.11
N LYS A 164 0.65 -17.37 -8.09
CA LYS A 164 -0.18 -16.15 -8.24
C LYS A 164 0.67 -14.93 -8.63
N VAL A 165 1.86 -14.76 -8.04
CA VAL A 165 2.80 -13.70 -8.44
C VAL A 165 3.17 -13.81 -9.91
N GLN A 166 3.57 -15.01 -10.36
CA GLN A 166 3.98 -15.23 -11.74
C GLN A 166 2.83 -14.96 -12.72
N HIS A 167 1.63 -15.42 -12.40
CA HIS A 167 0.46 -15.18 -13.24
C HIS A 167 0.12 -13.70 -13.37
N GLY A 168 0.07 -12.98 -12.27
CA GLY A 168 -0.29 -11.56 -12.27
C GLY A 168 0.75 -10.64 -12.90
N LEU A 169 2.05 -10.95 -12.80
CA LEU A 169 3.11 -10.12 -13.38
C LEU A 169 3.38 -10.42 -14.87
N GLN A 170 2.95 -11.58 -15.40
CA GLN A 170 3.08 -11.91 -16.83
C GLN A 170 2.03 -11.22 -17.70
N ASN A 171 0.91 -10.79 -17.09
CA ASN A 171 -0.22 -10.18 -17.79
C ASN A 171 -0.22 -8.64 -17.73
N THR A 172 0.76 -8.03 -17.06
CA THR A 172 0.94 -6.57 -16.91
C THR A 172 2.16 -6.08 -17.66
#